data_1d27357f9b0012ccc2ef64e1084455c4
#
_entry.id   1d27357f9b0012ccc2ef64e1084455c4
#
_cell.length_a   1.000
_cell.length_b   1.000
_cell.length_c   1.000
_cell.angle_alpha   90.00
_cell.angle_beta   90.00
_cell.angle_gamma   90.00
#
_symmetry.space_group_name_H-M   'P 1'
#
loop_
_entity.id
_entity.type
_entity.pdbx_description
1 polymer ?
#
loop_
_entity_poly.entity_id
_entity_poly.type
_entity_poly.pdbx_seq_one_letter_code
_entity_poly.pdbx_strand_id
1 'polypeptide(L)'
;MNAGLSRPPRLPEPPGLPVLGHLPPWTVNPLRLLETGARTGPVFRLRLWRPAIVGYRPEWNRAILSDLATFRSRGSLSGLSPYLAAGIVHTDDPQHRPRRRGLSPHFSARALAVTEDRLAAVAQARRPRGDFEALSWSAALVQDMLNVALFGGALPDALLSRFLRPLHHRLPAPMLPRPLVFRRLEAAIAATLADPDPDSIAAGLAAGDAQPGGGQAGAEAVENLRVALAAGYDTTSHTLAWAVWHLARHPQWRDPQALPLFLDEILRRYPAGWLGSRIAARDSVVAGVPVPAGTLVLYSPYLTHADPSLWEDPHLIRPERFTAGQPAWSYLPFGGGPRTCLGVHLARLILRTALTPLAQSDLAQVAGNPAATVGITLRPRGPLHLRARQ
;
A
#
# COMPACT_ATOMS: atom_id res chain seq x y z
N MET A 1 -16.59 30.88 -40.38
CA MET A 1 -15.56 29.81 -40.55
C MET A 1 -15.63 28.90 -39.32
N ASN A 2 -16.38 27.80 -39.43
CA ASN A 2 -16.44 26.78 -38.35
C ASN A 2 -15.13 26.00 -38.38
N ALA A 3 -14.23 26.27 -37.42
CA ALA A 3 -13.12 25.43 -37.17
C ALA A 3 -13.68 24.06 -36.67
N GLY A 4 -13.57 23.05 -37.54
CA GLY A 4 -14.00 21.70 -37.24
C GLY A 4 -13.34 21.21 -35.97
N LEU A 5 -14.12 21.03 -34.91
CA LEU A 5 -13.73 20.32 -33.70
C LEU A 5 -13.39 18.90 -34.13
N SER A 6 -12.11 18.64 -34.41
CA SER A 6 -11.61 17.31 -34.63
C SER A 6 -11.96 16.46 -33.40
N ARG A 7 -12.69 15.39 -33.64
CA ARG A 7 -13.07 14.43 -32.61
C ARG A 7 -11.80 14.04 -31.83
N PRO A 8 -11.77 14.16 -30.48
CA PRO A 8 -10.57 13.86 -29.75
C PRO A 8 -10.10 12.43 -30.08
N PRO A 9 -8.79 12.21 -30.24
CA PRO A 9 -8.26 10.91 -30.65
C PRO A 9 -8.77 9.83 -29.67
N ARG A 10 -9.32 8.74 -30.23
CA ARG A 10 -9.75 7.61 -29.39
C ARG A 10 -8.52 7.04 -28.71
N LEU A 11 -8.56 7.01 -27.38
CA LEU A 11 -7.51 6.32 -26.60
C LEU A 11 -7.42 4.85 -27.03
N PRO A 12 -6.21 4.30 -27.10
CA PRO A 12 -6.03 2.88 -27.34
C PRO A 12 -6.71 2.06 -26.25
N GLU A 13 -7.18 0.88 -26.62
CA GLU A 13 -7.94 -0.01 -25.75
C GLU A 13 -7.42 -1.44 -25.96
N PRO A 14 -7.03 -2.18 -24.90
CA PRO A 14 -6.67 -3.58 -25.05
C PRO A 14 -7.86 -4.41 -25.49
N PRO A 15 -7.66 -5.63 -26.04
CA PRO A 15 -8.74 -6.53 -26.42
C PRO A 15 -9.70 -6.78 -25.23
N GLY A 16 -10.99 -6.62 -25.49
CA GLY A 16 -12.07 -6.82 -24.51
C GLY A 16 -13.26 -7.57 -25.14
N LEU A 17 -14.15 -8.08 -24.31
CA LEU A 17 -15.37 -8.76 -24.77
C LEU A 17 -16.41 -7.73 -25.25
N PRO A 18 -17.26 -8.08 -26.24
CA PRO A 18 -18.22 -7.15 -26.84
C PRO A 18 -19.11 -6.43 -25.83
N VAL A 19 -19.77 -7.14 -24.91
CA VAL A 19 -20.70 -6.57 -23.92
C VAL A 19 -20.02 -6.32 -22.58
N LEU A 20 -19.28 -7.30 -22.07
CA LEU A 20 -18.68 -7.28 -20.73
C LEU A 20 -17.39 -6.44 -20.66
N GLY A 21 -16.89 -5.94 -21.79
CA GLY A 21 -15.67 -5.15 -21.82
C GLY A 21 -14.47 -5.87 -21.23
N HIS A 22 -13.86 -5.26 -20.23
CA HIS A 22 -12.67 -5.78 -19.54
C HIS A 22 -12.98 -6.37 -18.16
N LEU A 23 -14.26 -6.46 -17.74
CA LEU A 23 -14.61 -7.00 -16.42
C LEU A 23 -14.10 -8.43 -16.18
N PRO A 24 -14.28 -9.39 -17.13
CA PRO A 24 -13.75 -10.73 -16.89
C PRO A 24 -12.21 -10.78 -16.78
N PRO A 25 -11.42 -10.21 -17.70
CA PRO A 25 -9.97 -10.19 -17.51
C PRO A 25 -9.53 -9.39 -16.27
N TRP A 26 -10.27 -8.35 -15.86
CA TRP A 26 -10.02 -7.62 -14.62
C TRP A 26 -10.17 -8.49 -13.37
N THR A 27 -11.18 -9.34 -13.33
CA THR A 27 -11.42 -10.23 -12.19
C THR A 27 -10.49 -11.43 -12.15
N VAL A 28 -10.07 -11.93 -13.31
CA VAL A 28 -9.21 -13.12 -13.41
C VAL A 28 -7.73 -12.80 -13.26
N ASN A 29 -7.25 -11.81 -14.00
CA ASN A 29 -5.83 -11.41 -13.96
C ASN A 29 -5.66 -9.93 -14.35
N PRO A 30 -5.90 -9.01 -13.42
CA PRO A 30 -5.80 -7.58 -13.71
C PRO A 30 -4.37 -7.13 -14.07
N LEU A 31 -3.32 -7.78 -13.57
CA LEU A 31 -1.94 -7.43 -13.96
C LEU A 31 -1.73 -7.67 -15.45
N ARG A 32 -2.12 -8.84 -15.95
CA ARG A 32 -2.02 -9.13 -17.38
C ARG A 32 -2.84 -8.18 -18.24
N LEU A 33 -4.03 -7.78 -17.76
CA LEU A 33 -4.84 -6.77 -18.46
C LEU A 33 -4.11 -5.44 -18.54
N LEU A 34 -3.51 -4.97 -17.44
CA LEU A 34 -2.73 -3.73 -17.39
C LEU A 34 -1.50 -3.80 -18.30
N GLU A 35 -0.75 -4.91 -18.27
CA GLU A 35 0.40 -5.14 -19.15
C GLU A 35 0.00 -5.14 -20.62
N THR A 36 -1.14 -5.75 -20.95
CA THR A 36 -1.67 -5.75 -22.32
C THR A 36 -2.08 -4.34 -22.76
N GLY A 37 -2.71 -3.57 -21.86
CA GLY A 37 -3.03 -2.16 -22.10
C GLY A 37 -1.78 -1.32 -22.31
N ALA A 38 -0.76 -1.49 -21.48
CA ALA A 38 0.51 -0.76 -21.58
C ALA A 38 1.24 -0.97 -22.92
N ARG A 39 1.07 -2.12 -23.54
CA ARG A 39 1.61 -2.38 -24.90
C ARG A 39 0.93 -1.54 -25.99
N THR A 40 -0.27 -1.04 -25.75
CA THR A 40 -1.00 -0.18 -26.71
C THR A 40 -0.63 1.29 -26.57
N GLY A 41 -0.02 1.69 -25.45
CA GLY A 41 0.44 3.05 -25.20
C GLY A 41 0.56 3.39 -23.72
N PRO A 42 1.16 4.55 -23.39
CA PRO A 42 1.38 4.97 -22.01
C PRO A 42 0.08 5.39 -21.29
N VAL A 43 -0.98 5.70 -22.06
CA VAL A 43 -2.32 5.97 -21.58
C VAL A 43 -3.30 5.16 -22.42
N PHE A 44 -4.18 4.41 -21.79
CA PHE A 44 -5.16 3.54 -22.47
C PHE A 44 -6.48 3.50 -21.71
N ARG A 45 -7.54 3.09 -22.40
CA ARG A 45 -8.90 3.01 -21.87
C ARG A 45 -9.24 1.58 -21.46
N LEU A 46 -9.97 1.44 -20.35
CA LEU A 46 -10.63 0.20 -19.96
C LEU A 46 -12.15 0.40 -19.86
N ARG A 47 -12.91 -0.59 -20.32
CA ARG A 47 -14.35 -0.70 -20.12
C ARG A 47 -14.61 -1.64 -18.95
N LEU A 48 -14.70 -1.07 -17.75
CA LEU A 48 -15.11 -1.76 -16.53
C LEU A 48 -16.61 -1.53 -16.31
N TRP A 49 -17.12 -1.56 -15.07
CA TRP A 49 -18.50 -1.15 -14.75
C TRP A 49 -18.75 0.35 -15.04
N ARG A 50 -17.71 1.10 -15.24
CA ARG A 50 -17.66 2.47 -15.76
C ARG A 50 -16.42 2.64 -16.63
N PRO A 51 -16.42 3.60 -17.56
CA PRO A 51 -15.21 3.92 -18.32
C PRO A 51 -14.08 4.32 -17.39
N ALA A 52 -12.88 3.76 -17.62
CA ALA A 52 -11.68 4.10 -16.88
C ALA A 52 -10.55 4.47 -17.86
N ILE A 53 -9.72 5.43 -17.46
CA ILE A 53 -8.48 5.78 -18.16
C ILE A 53 -7.32 5.43 -17.24
N VAL A 54 -6.39 4.64 -17.77
CA VAL A 54 -5.17 4.20 -17.08
C VAL A 54 -3.98 4.90 -17.68
N GLY A 55 -3.13 5.48 -16.85
CA GLY A 55 -1.82 5.98 -17.24
C GLY A 55 -0.77 5.60 -16.20
N TYR A 56 0.50 5.63 -16.60
CA TYR A 56 1.56 5.16 -15.70
C TYR A 56 2.90 5.90 -15.88
N ARG A 57 2.97 6.90 -16.77
CA ARG A 57 4.18 7.72 -16.96
C ARG A 57 4.28 8.81 -15.87
N PRO A 58 5.49 9.34 -15.60
CA PRO A 58 5.71 10.34 -14.56
C PRO A 58 4.81 11.56 -14.67
N GLU A 59 4.56 12.08 -15.89
CA GLU A 59 3.69 13.23 -16.13
C GLU A 59 2.22 12.92 -15.76
N TRP A 60 1.73 11.72 -16.05
CA TRP A 60 0.42 11.24 -15.63
C TRP A 60 0.32 11.14 -14.12
N ASN A 61 1.29 10.45 -13.51
CA ASN A 61 1.34 10.23 -12.07
C ASN A 61 1.37 11.58 -11.31
N ARG A 62 2.20 12.53 -11.78
CA ARG A 62 2.28 13.87 -11.22
C ARG A 62 0.93 14.58 -11.25
N ALA A 63 0.28 14.62 -12.42
CA ALA A 63 -0.99 15.34 -12.59
C ALA A 63 -2.08 14.76 -11.66
N ILE A 64 -2.24 13.42 -11.63
CA ILE A 64 -3.29 12.76 -10.86
C ILE A 64 -3.04 12.84 -9.34
N LEU A 65 -1.79 12.81 -8.92
CA LEU A 65 -1.44 12.76 -7.49
C LEU A 65 -1.26 14.15 -6.86
N SER A 66 -1.04 15.20 -7.67
CA SER A 66 -0.81 16.56 -7.16
C SER A 66 -2.08 17.40 -7.12
N ASP A 67 -3.04 17.21 -8.04
CA ASP A 67 -4.26 18.00 -8.12
C ASP A 67 -5.44 17.29 -7.42
N LEU A 68 -5.56 17.50 -6.10
CA LEU A 68 -6.64 16.93 -5.29
C LEU A 68 -8.02 17.58 -5.55
N ALA A 69 -8.06 18.79 -6.12
CA ALA A 69 -9.30 19.46 -6.43
C ALA A 69 -9.99 18.82 -7.64
N THR A 70 -9.18 18.42 -8.63
CA THR A 70 -9.66 17.75 -9.84
C THR A 70 -9.80 16.24 -9.63
N PHE A 71 -8.87 15.59 -8.92
CA PHE A 71 -8.82 14.12 -8.78
C PHE A 71 -9.11 13.67 -7.36
N ARG A 72 -10.38 13.32 -7.10
CA ARG A 72 -10.92 12.96 -5.77
C ARG A 72 -10.79 11.47 -5.47
N SER A 73 -10.63 11.14 -4.18
CA SER A 73 -10.61 9.77 -3.69
C SER A 73 -12.01 9.19 -3.51
N ARG A 74 -12.97 10.02 -3.09
CA ARG A 74 -14.35 9.58 -2.87
C ARG A 74 -14.96 9.04 -4.16
N GLY A 75 -15.61 7.88 -4.09
CA GLY A 75 -16.18 7.20 -5.25
C GLY A 75 -15.19 6.40 -6.10
N SER A 76 -13.90 6.39 -5.75
CA SER A 76 -12.88 5.57 -6.40
C SER A 76 -12.83 4.14 -5.84
N LEU A 77 -11.92 3.30 -6.35
CA LEU A 77 -11.82 1.88 -5.98
C LEU A 77 -11.55 1.64 -4.48
N SER A 78 -10.90 2.58 -3.79
CA SER A 78 -10.63 2.44 -2.35
C SER A 78 -11.89 2.34 -1.51
N GLY A 79 -13.02 2.89 -1.98
CA GLY A 79 -14.32 2.78 -1.31
C GLY A 79 -14.97 1.40 -1.38
N LEU A 80 -14.46 0.51 -2.20
CA LEU A 80 -15.00 -0.86 -2.34
C LEU A 80 -14.61 -1.78 -1.19
N SER A 81 -13.58 -1.43 -0.41
CA SER A 81 -13.16 -2.23 0.74
C SER A 81 -13.60 -1.58 2.05
N PRO A 82 -14.40 -2.24 2.90
CA PRO A 82 -14.78 -1.73 4.23
C PRO A 82 -13.58 -1.37 5.12
N TYR A 83 -12.44 -2.03 4.91
CA TYR A 83 -11.20 -1.79 5.65
C TYR A 83 -10.58 -0.42 5.35
N LEU A 84 -10.78 0.12 4.14
CA LEU A 84 -10.19 1.35 3.64
C LEU A 84 -11.22 2.44 3.32
N ALA A 85 -12.52 2.13 3.36
CA ALA A 85 -13.60 3.03 2.95
C ALA A 85 -13.84 4.21 3.91
N ALA A 86 -13.00 4.37 4.92
CA ALA A 86 -13.14 5.33 6.01
C ALA A 86 -11.81 6.05 6.29
N GLY A 87 -11.82 6.96 7.26
CA GLY A 87 -10.64 7.70 7.69
C GLY A 87 -10.06 8.59 6.61
N ILE A 88 -8.79 8.93 6.79
CA ILE A 88 -8.07 9.85 5.89
C ILE A 88 -7.95 9.35 4.45
N VAL A 89 -7.97 8.03 4.23
CA VAL A 89 -7.82 7.43 2.89
C VAL A 89 -8.96 7.85 1.96
N HIS A 90 -10.18 7.95 2.50
CA HIS A 90 -11.40 8.23 1.73
C HIS A 90 -11.96 9.64 1.94
N THR A 91 -11.21 10.50 2.64
CA THR A 91 -11.56 11.91 2.87
C THR A 91 -10.96 12.77 1.76
N ASP A 92 -11.73 13.69 1.17
CA ASP A 92 -11.27 14.68 0.21
C ASP A 92 -11.17 16.07 0.83
N ASP A 93 -10.52 17.03 0.13
CA ASP A 93 -10.49 18.43 0.55
C ASP A 93 -11.92 19.02 0.55
N PRO A 94 -12.21 19.98 1.47
CA PRO A 94 -11.27 20.64 2.38
C PRO A 94 -10.92 19.86 3.65
N GLN A 95 -11.60 18.74 3.99
CA GLN A 95 -11.43 18.01 5.25
C GLN A 95 -10.12 17.20 5.31
N HIS A 96 -9.58 16.76 4.16
CA HIS A 96 -8.37 15.96 4.12
C HIS A 96 -7.14 16.67 4.72
N ARG A 97 -6.91 17.94 4.36
CA ARG A 97 -5.71 18.68 4.81
C ARG A 97 -5.62 18.89 6.31
N PRO A 98 -6.70 19.31 7.03
CA PRO A 98 -6.66 19.40 8.49
C PRO A 98 -6.40 18.04 9.14
N ARG A 99 -7.12 16.98 8.71
CA ARG A 99 -6.93 15.62 9.23
C ARG A 99 -5.50 15.13 9.02
N ARG A 100 -4.96 15.34 7.82
CA ARG A 100 -3.57 14.97 7.51
C ARG A 100 -2.57 15.69 8.41
N ARG A 101 -2.76 16.97 8.67
CA ARG A 101 -1.90 17.75 9.59
C ARG A 101 -1.95 17.22 11.01
N GLY A 102 -3.13 16.84 11.50
CA GLY A 102 -3.29 16.24 12.84
C GLY A 102 -2.59 14.89 12.96
N LEU A 103 -2.67 14.04 11.92
CA LEU A 103 -2.12 12.68 11.95
C LEU A 103 -0.60 12.62 11.70
N SER A 104 -0.09 13.46 10.79
CA SER A 104 1.29 13.35 10.28
C SER A 104 2.39 13.41 11.35
N PRO A 105 2.31 14.23 12.41
CA PRO A 105 3.34 14.26 13.44
C PRO A 105 3.55 12.90 14.12
N HIS A 106 2.48 12.15 14.39
CA HIS A 106 2.50 10.86 15.09
C HIS A 106 3.08 9.72 14.24
N PHE A 107 3.10 9.88 12.92
CA PHE A 107 3.72 8.93 11.97
C PHE A 107 5.09 9.40 11.47
N SER A 108 5.67 10.45 12.04
CA SER A 108 7.00 10.92 11.69
C SER A 108 8.10 9.98 12.19
N ALA A 109 9.26 9.98 11.53
CA ALA A 109 10.40 9.16 11.95
C ALA A 109 10.81 9.49 13.41
N ARG A 110 10.75 10.77 13.81
CA ARG A 110 11.06 11.20 15.17
C ARG A 110 10.09 10.63 16.20
N ALA A 111 8.79 10.66 15.92
CA ALA A 111 7.77 10.11 16.84
C ALA A 111 7.88 8.58 16.97
N LEU A 112 8.27 7.90 15.88
CA LEU A 112 8.40 6.44 15.85
C LEU A 112 9.70 5.92 16.48
N ALA A 113 10.70 6.76 16.68
CA ALA A 113 12.00 6.36 17.25
C ALA A 113 11.85 5.72 18.64
N VAL A 114 10.89 6.17 19.44
CA VAL A 114 10.62 5.61 20.80
C VAL A 114 10.14 4.16 20.76
N THR A 115 9.59 3.70 19.64
CA THR A 115 9.10 2.32 19.49
C THR A 115 10.15 1.35 18.94
N GLU A 116 11.31 1.83 18.47
CA GLU A 116 12.29 1.03 17.71
C GLU A 116 12.79 -0.18 18.51
N ASP A 117 13.19 0.00 19.76
CA ASP A 117 13.70 -1.09 20.61
C ASP A 117 12.63 -2.14 20.88
N ARG A 118 11.37 -1.70 21.09
CA ARG A 118 10.24 -2.64 21.29
C ARG A 118 9.96 -3.44 20.03
N LEU A 119 10.03 -2.81 18.85
CA LEU A 119 9.88 -3.51 17.57
C LEU A 119 11.05 -4.47 17.32
N ALA A 120 12.28 -4.11 17.71
CA ALA A 120 13.44 -4.99 17.63
C ALA A 120 13.29 -6.23 18.54
N ALA A 121 12.76 -6.04 19.75
CA ALA A 121 12.45 -7.15 20.64
C ALA A 121 11.41 -8.11 20.05
N VAL A 122 10.34 -7.59 19.44
CA VAL A 122 9.33 -8.39 18.73
C VAL A 122 9.97 -9.16 17.55
N ALA A 123 10.79 -8.49 16.73
CA ALA A 123 11.47 -9.14 15.61
C ALA A 123 12.40 -10.26 16.06
N GLN A 124 13.13 -10.05 17.14
CA GLN A 124 14.02 -11.08 17.73
C GLN A 124 13.23 -12.26 18.32
N ALA A 125 12.13 -12.00 19.02
CA ALA A 125 11.27 -13.04 19.58
C ALA A 125 10.59 -13.89 18.48
N ARG A 126 10.29 -13.30 17.33
CA ARG A 126 9.68 -13.94 16.16
C ARG A 126 10.70 -14.41 15.12
N ARG A 127 12.01 -14.37 15.41
CA ARG A 127 13.04 -14.85 14.49
C ARG A 127 12.77 -16.31 14.13
N PRO A 128 12.63 -16.64 12.83
CA PRO A 128 12.30 -18.01 12.42
C PRO A 128 13.48 -18.95 12.66
N ARG A 129 13.16 -20.20 12.97
CA ARG A 129 14.12 -21.30 13.14
C ARG A 129 13.65 -22.50 12.32
N GLY A 130 14.54 -23.12 11.55
CA GLY A 130 14.17 -24.23 10.67
C GLY A 130 13.32 -23.76 9.47
N ASP A 131 12.41 -24.61 9.05
CA ASP A 131 11.54 -24.34 7.89
C ASP A 131 10.37 -23.45 8.27
N PHE A 132 10.09 -22.47 7.41
CA PHE A 132 8.97 -21.55 7.59
C PHE A 132 8.38 -21.07 6.26
N GLU A 133 7.13 -20.66 6.27
CA GLU A 133 6.47 -20.03 5.13
C GLU A 133 6.51 -18.51 5.31
N ALA A 134 7.10 -17.80 4.32
CA ALA A 134 7.43 -16.39 4.43
C ALA A 134 6.22 -15.48 4.69
N LEU A 135 5.08 -15.70 4.00
CA LEU A 135 3.92 -14.83 4.18
C LEU A 135 3.26 -15.04 5.54
N SER A 136 3.08 -16.29 5.97
CA SER A 136 2.49 -16.59 7.28
C SER A 136 3.34 -16.04 8.43
N TRP A 137 4.67 -16.19 8.32
CA TRP A 137 5.60 -15.61 9.27
C TRP A 137 5.56 -14.08 9.25
N SER A 138 5.64 -13.47 8.08
CA SER A 138 5.58 -12.00 7.91
C SER A 138 4.28 -11.43 8.44
N ALA A 139 3.15 -12.10 8.19
CA ALA A 139 1.84 -11.67 8.65
C ALA A 139 1.74 -11.66 10.19
N ALA A 140 2.23 -12.72 10.84
CA ALA A 140 2.25 -12.78 12.30
C ALA A 140 3.17 -11.70 12.90
N LEU A 141 4.37 -11.55 12.36
CA LEU A 141 5.33 -10.55 12.82
C LEU A 141 4.79 -9.11 12.64
N VAL A 142 4.26 -8.79 11.47
CA VAL A 142 3.72 -7.45 11.17
C VAL A 142 2.49 -7.15 12.03
N GLN A 143 1.63 -8.14 12.32
CA GLN A 143 0.51 -7.97 13.26
C GLN A 143 1.01 -7.53 14.63
N ASP A 144 2.01 -8.22 15.20
CA ASP A 144 2.55 -7.90 16.50
C ASP A 144 3.25 -6.52 16.51
N MET A 145 4.05 -6.24 15.48
CA MET A 145 4.75 -4.96 15.37
C MET A 145 3.78 -3.78 15.22
N LEU A 146 2.69 -3.94 14.46
CA LEU A 146 1.64 -2.93 14.35
C LEU A 146 0.88 -2.76 15.66
N ASN A 147 0.61 -3.86 16.39
CA ASN A 147 -0.02 -3.77 17.70
C ASN A 147 0.85 -2.96 18.68
N VAL A 148 2.15 -3.20 18.70
CA VAL A 148 3.10 -2.45 19.53
C VAL A 148 3.15 -0.98 19.09
N ALA A 149 3.36 -0.69 17.81
CA ALA A 149 3.54 0.68 17.34
C ALA A 149 2.26 1.53 17.45
N LEU A 150 1.09 0.96 17.13
CA LEU A 150 -0.17 1.69 17.14
C LEU A 150 -0.79 1.76 18.54
N PHE A 151 -0.68 0.69 19.33
CA PHE A 151 -1.48 0.48 20.55
C PHE A 151 -0.65 0.07 21.78
N GLY A 152 0.68 0.09 21.71
CA GLY A 152 1.53 -0.36 22.83
C GLY A 152 1.45 -1.86 23.13
N GLY A 153 0.87 -2.67 22.21
CA GLY A 153 0.62 -4.09 22.43
C GLY A 153 -0.71 -4.41 23.15
N ALA A 154 -1.56 -3.40 23.35
CA ALA A 154 -2.76 -3.54 24.19
C ALA A 154 -3.90 -4.38 23.54
N LEU A 155 -3.92 -4.53 22.20
CA LEU A 155 -5.03 -5.23 21.56
C LEU A 155 -4.84 -6.76 21.60
N PRO A 156 -5.92 -7.53 21.89
CA PRO A 156 -5.85 -9.00 21.93
C PRO A 156 -5.55 -9.59 20.54
N ASP A 157 -4.58 -10.52 20.48
CA ASP A 157 -4.17 -11.18 19.23
C ASP A 157 -5.31 -11.88 18.49
N ALA A 158 -6.22 -12.51 19.21
CA ALA A 158 -7.38 -13.19 18.63
C ALA A 158 -8.32 -12.19 17.91
N LEU A 159 -8.47 -10.98 18.45
CA LEU A 159 -9.29 -9.91 17.84
C LEU A 159 -8.59 -9.37 16.58
N LEU A 160 -7.30 -9.07 16.68
CA LEU A 160 -6.47 -8.61 15.56
C LEU A 160 -6.48 -9.62 14.41
N SER A 161 -6.18 -10.88 14.70
CA SER A 161 -6.18 -11.95 13.69
C SER A 161 -7.56 -12.11 13.04
N ARG A 162 -8.65 -12.05 13.83
CA ARG A 162 -10.02 -12.13 13.31
C ARG A 162 -10.36 -10.97 12.40
N PHE A 163 -9.85 -9.77 12.68
CA PHE A 163 -10.05 -8.58 11.84
C PHE A 163 -9.18 -8.63 10.58
N LEU A 164 -7.89 -8.93 10.70
CA LEU A 164 -6.90 -8.79 9.64
C LEU A 164 -6.89 -9.96 8.63
N ARG A 165 -7.18 -11.18 9.09
CA ARG A 165 -7.09 -12.41 8.28
C ARG A 165 -7.79 -12.34 6.90
N PRO A 166 -9.00 -11.75 6.76
CA PRO A 166 -9.65 -11.64 5.45
C PRO A 166 -8.88 -10.84 4.41
N LEU A 167 -7.99 -9.92 4.82
CA LEU A 167 -7.17 -9.14 3.90
C LEU A 167 -6.23 -10.01 3.06
N HIS A 168 -5.74 -11.12 3.63
CA HIS A 168 -4.91 -12.10 2.92
C HIS A 168 -5.69 -13.09 2.07
N HIS A 169 -7.02 -13.04 2.08
CA HIS A 169 -7.83 -13.89 1.20
C HIS A 169 -8.00 -13.27 -0.19
N ARG A 170 -8.38 -14.11 -1.14
CA ARG A 170 -8.71 -13.65 -2.49
C ARG A 170 -10.01 -12.83 -2.45
N LEU A 171 -10.14 -11.89 -3.38
CA LEU A 171 -11.40 -11.21 -3.61
C LEU A 171 -12.51 -12.24 -3.89
N PRO A 172 -13.76 -12.03 -3.39
CA PRO A 172 -14.23 -10.81 -2.75
C PRO A 172 -14.14 -10.78 -1.20
N ALA A 173 -13.47 -11.73 -0.54
CA ALA A 173 -13.50 -11.84 0.92
C ALA A 173 -13.18 -10.53 1.69
N PRO A 174 -12.15 -9.74 1.30
CA PRO A 174 -11.87 -8.46 1.96
C PRO A 174 -12.92 -7.36 1.69
N MET A 175 -13.85 -7.59 0.77
CA MET A 175 -14.93 -6.64 0.44
C MET A 175 -16.21 -6.94 1.19
N LEU A 176 -16.30 -8.10 1.87
CA LEU A 176 -17.49 -8.48 2.61
C LEU A 176 -17.59 -7.72 3.94
N PRO A 177 -18.75 -7.13 4.27
CA PRO A 177 -18.94 -6.41 5.52
C PRO A 177 -18.91 -7.38 6.71
N ARG A 178 -18.25 -6.98 7.80
CA ARG A 178 -18.12 -7.77 9.04
C ARG A 178 -18.42 -6.90 10.27
N PRO A 179 -19.64 -6.36 10.40
CA PRO A 179 -19.95 -5.28 11.34
C PRO A 179 -19.67 -5.62 12.80
N LEU A 180 -19.87 -6.86 13.23
CA LEU A 180 -19.60 -7.28 14.61
C LEU A 180 -18.07 -7.26 14.93
N VAL A 181 -17.24 -7.68 13.98
CA VAL A 181 -15.77 -7.66 14.17
C VAL A 181 -15.27 -6.22 14.21
N PHE A 182 -15.76 -5.37 13.30
CA PHE A 182 -15.41 -3.96 13.24
C PHE A 182 -15.79 -3.26 14.54
N ARG A 183 -17.04 -3.39 15.02
CA ARG A 183 -17.49 -2.79 16.29
C ARG A 183 -16.66 -3.24 17.49
N ARG A 184 -16.31 -4.54 17.58
CA ARG A 184 -15.48 -5.05 18.67
C ARG A 184 -14.07 -4.47 18.63
N LEU A 185 -13.49 -4.35 17.44
CA LEU A 185 -12.16 -3.73 17.29
C LEU A 185 -12.22 -2.24 17.63
N GLU A 186 -13.20 -1.50 17.14
CA GLU A 186 -13.37 -0.08 17.42
C GLU A 186 -13.59 0.20 18.92
N ALA A 187 -14.35 -0.66 19.60
CA ALA A 187 -14.50 -0.58 21.06
C ALA A 187 -13.17 -0.83 21.80
N ALA A 188 -12.37 -1.80 21.35
CA ALA A 188 -11.05 -2.05 21.93
C ALA A 188 -10.07 -0.90 21.67
N ILE A 189 -10.08 -0.33 20.47
CA ILE A 189 -9.28 0.88 20.15
C ILE A 189 -9.71 2.05 21.01
N ALA A 190 -11.01 2.28 21.20
CA ALA A 190 -11.54 3.36 22.05
C ALA A 190 -11.10 3.17 23.52
N ALA A 191 -11.10 1.94 24.02
CA ALA A 191 -10.58 1.63 25.36
C ALA A 191 -9.09 1.92 25.48
N THR A 192 -8.30 1.59 24.46
CA THR A 192 -6.86 1.90 24.43
C THR A 192 -6.60 3.41 24.37
N LEU A 193 -7.44 4.18 23.66
CA LEU A 193 -7.32 5.65 23.63
C LEU A 193 -7.65 6.32 24.96
N ALA A 194 -8.45 5.66 25.81
CA ALA A 194 -8.78 6.19 27.16
C ALA A 194 -7.60 6.08 28.15
N ASP A 195 -6.76 5.06 27.98
CA ASP A 195 -5.54 4.82 28.78
C ASP A 195 -4.42 4.28 27.87
N PRO A 196 -3.81 5.13 27.03
CA PRO A 196 -2.87 4.69 26.03
C PRO A 196 -1.46 4.49 26.59
N ASP A 197 -0.77 3.49 26.08
CA ASP A 197 0.68 3.33 26.28
C ASP A 197 1.41 4.58 25.74
N PRO A 198 2.24 5.28 26.56
CA PRO A 198 2.84 6.58 26.21
C PRO A 198 3.72 6.54 24.96
N ASP A 199 4.30 5.38 24.62
CA ASP A 199 5.17 5.20 23.46
C ASP A 199 4.41 4.75 22.20
N SER A 200 3.08 4.74 22.25
CA SER A 200 2.23 4.33 21.11
C SER A 200 1.74 5.53 20.30
N ILE A 201 1.38 5.27 19.03
CA ILE A 201 0.71 6.28 18.19
C ILE A 201 -0.65 6.68 18.80
N ALA A 202 -1.35 5.75 19.47
CA ALA A 202 -2.60 6.02 20.15
C ALA A 202 -2.45 7.12 21.23
N ALA A 203 -1.35 7.12 22.00
CA ALA A 203 -1.08 8.16 22.98
C ALA A 203 -0.96 9.55 22.35
N GLY A 204 -0.22 9.64 21.24
CA GLY A 204 -0.08 10.90 20.51
C GLY A 204 -1.43 11.45 20.02
N LEU A 205 -2.30 10.57 19.53
CA LEU A 205 -3.65 10.96 19.08
C LEU A 205 -4.56 11.33 20.23
N ALA A 206 -4.53 10.59 21.34
CA ALA A 206 -5.30 10.90 22.53
C ALA A 206 -4.92 12.27 23.14
N ALA A 207 -3.62 12.61 23.16
CA ALA A 207 -3.13 13.91 23.64
C ALA A 207 -3.58 15.08 22.75
N GLY A 208 -3.71 14.88 21.44
CA GLY A 208 -4.23 15.87 20.50
C GLY A 208 -5.74 16.13 20.66
N ASP A 209 -6.50 15.16 21.16
CA ASP A 209 -7.95 15.23 21.37
C ASP A 209 -8.34 15.90 22.69
N ALA A 210 -7.40 16.16 23.59
CA ALA A 210 -7.63 16.83 24.86
C ALA A 210 -8.01 18.33 24.72
N GLN A 211 -8.14 18.85 23.50
CA GLN A 211 -8.60 20.20 23.22
C GLN A 211 -10.15 20.28 23.25
N PRO A 212 -10.73 21.45 23.61
CA PRO A 212 -12.19 21.63 23.75
C PRO A 212 -12.92 21.30 22.43
N GLY A 213 -13.79 20.29 22.47
CA GLY A 213 -14.54 19.78 21.30
C GLY A 213 -14.37 18.27 21.03
N GLY A 214 -13.64 17.55 21.88
CA GLY A 214 -13.06 16.22 21.68
C GLY A 214 -13.98 15.02 21.41
N GLY A 215 -15.30 15.11 21.53
CA GLY A 215 -16.15 13.93 21.30
C GLY A 215 -16.18 13.42 19.86
N GLN A 216 -16.06 14.31 18.88
CA GLN A 216 -15.99 13.97 17.46
C GLN A 216 -14.56 13.54 17.04
N ALA A 217 -13.57 14.11 17.72
CA ALA A 217 -12.16 13.81 17.51
C ALA A 217 -11.81 12.38 17.96
N GLY A 218 -12.34 11.89 19.09
CA GLY A 218 -12.12 10.51 19.55
C GLY A 218 -12.66 9.46 18.57
N ALA A 219 -13.84 9.66 17.98
CA ALA A 219 -14.38 8.77 16.95
C ALA A 219 -13.52 8.77 15.67
N GLU A 220 -12.97 9.93 15.29
CA GLU A 220 -12.06 10.06 14.16
C GLU A 220 -10.72 9.35 14.43
N ALA A 221 -10.18 9.43 15.63
CA ALA A 221 -8.96 8.73 16.02
C ALA A 221 -9.15 7.21 15.95
N VAL A 222 -10.27 6.68 16.47
CA VAL A 222 -10.62 5.26 16.38
C VAL A 222 -10.67 4.80 14.93
N GLU A 223 -11.34 5.55 14.07
CA GLU A 223 -11.48 5.25 12.65
C GLU A 223 -10.11 5.25 11.93
N ASN A 224 -9.29 6.27 12.17
CA ASN A 224 -7.96 6.39 11.56
C ASN A 224 -7.01 5.29 12.03
N LEU A 225 -7.01 4.91 13.31
CA LEU A 225 -6.20 3.80 13.85
C LEU A 225 -6.64 2.46 13.27
N ARG A 226 -7.95 2.21 13.14
CA ARG A 226 -8.49 1.01 12.49
C ARG A 226 -8.03 0.91 11.03
N VAL A 227 -8.11 2.02 10.29
CA VAL A 227 -7.64 2.09 8.90
C VAL A 227 -6.13 1.93 8.81
N ALA A 228 -5.35 2.58 9.70
CA ALA A 228 -3.89 2.44 9.74
C ALA A 228 -3.45 0.99 10.02
N LEU A 229 -4.13 0.30 10.93
CA LEU A 229 -3.90 -1.12 11.21
C LEU A 229 -4.12 -1.99 9.96
N ALA A 230 -5.27 -1.84 9.30
CA ALA A 230 -5.60 -2.63 8.11
C ALA A 230 -4.64 -2.34 6.93
N ALA A 231 -4.38 -1.06 6.66
CA ALA A 231 -3.51 -0.63 5.57
C ALA A 231 -2.04 -1.03 5.80
N GLY A 232 -1.57 -0.94 7.04
CA GLY A 232 -0.21 -1.33 7.41
C GLY A 232 0.01 -2.85 7.36
N TYR A 233 -0.99 -3.63 7.73
CA TYR A 233 -0.87 -5.08 7.81
C TYR A 233 -0.66 -5.74 6.44
N ASP A 234 -1.58 -5.56 5.52
CA ASP A 234 -1.58 -6.28 4.24
C ASP A 234 -0.37 -5.88 3.36
N THR A 235 -0.12 -4.58 3.26
CA THR A 235 0.98 -4.04 2.45
C THR A 235 2.36 -4.48 2.98
N THR A 236 2.59 -4.34 4.29
CA THR A 236 3.90 -4.60 4.90
C THR A 236 4.18 -6.09 4.97
N SER A 237 3.18 -6.93 5.26
CA SER A 237 3.34 -8.40 5.29
C SER A 237 3.76 -8.96 3.93
N HIS A 238 3.13 -8.53 2.85
CA HIS A 238 3.47 -8.98 1.50
C HIS A 238 4.85 -8.48 1.08
N THR A 239 5.18 -7.22 1.36
CA THR A 239 6.51 -6.67 1.09
C THR A 239 7.60 -7.43 1.84
N LEU A 240 7.38 -7.72 3.13
CA LEU A 240 8.32 -8.48 3.96
C LEU A 240 8.51 -9.91 3.44
N ALA A 241 7.43 -10.58 3.01
CA ALA A 241 7.51 -11.92 2.44
C ALA A 241 8.40 -11.97 1.19
N TRP A 242 8.30 -11.00 0.28
CA TRP A 242 9.21 -10.91 -0.85
C TRP A 242 10.62 -10.51 -0.43
N ALA A 243 10.75 -9.59 0.52
CA ALA A 243 12.05 -9.16 1.00
C ALA A 243 12.86 -10.33 1.56
N VAL A 244 12.28 -11.14 2.44
CA VAL A 244 12.99 -12.31 3.01
C VAL A 244 13.26 -13.39 1.96
N TRP A 245 12.36 -13.60 1.00
CA TRP A 245 12.56 -14.52 -0.12
C TRP A 245 13.76 -14.13 -0.99
N HIS A 246 13.84 -12.86 -1.37
CA HIS A 246 14.96 -12.37 -2.18
C HIS A 246 16.25 -12.24 -1.39
N LEU A 247 16.20 -11.90 -0.10
CA LEU A 247 17.36 -11.84 0.78
C LEU A 247 18.03 -13.22 0.92
N ALA A 248 17.25 -14.31 0.87
CA ALA A 248 17.80 -15.67 0.86
C ALA A 248 18.62 -15.98 -0.41
N ARG A 249 18.26 -15.40 -1.56
CA ARG A 249 18.98 -15.56 -2.84
C ARG A 249 20.17 -14.62 -3.02
N HIS A 250 20.19 -13.52 -2.28
CA HIS A 250 21.13 -12.43 -2.48
C HIS A 250 21.87 -12.10 -1.17
N PRO A 251 22.77 -13.00 -0.69
CA PRO A 251 23.45 -12.83 0.59
C PRO A 251 24.29 -11.56 0.70
N GLN A 252 24.75 -11.00 -0.44
CA GLN A 252 25.46 -9.71 -0.49
C GLN A 252 24.64 -8.53 0.03
N TRP A 253 23.31 -8.63 0.08
CA TRP A 253 22.42 -7.60 0.58
C TRP A 253 22.00 -7.80 2.05
N ARG A 254 22.58 -8.78 2.75
CA ARG A 254 22.36 -9.02 4.17
C ARG A 254 23.10 -8.03 5.07
N ASP A 255 24.03 -7.26 4.52
CA ASP A 255 24.68 -6.18 5.27
C ASP A 255 23.64 -5.15 5.74
N PRO A 256 23.57 -4.81 7.04
CA PRO A 256 22.66 -3.79 7.57
C PRO A 256 22.73 -2.44 6.86
N GLN A 257 23.91 -2.07 6.36
CA GLN A 257 24.09 -0.81 5.60
C GLN A 257 23.53 -0.89 4.18
N ALA A 258 23.44 -2.08 3.60
CA ALA A 258 22.89 -2.32 2.27
C ALA A 258 21.38 -2.56 2.28
N LEU A 259 20.79 -2.95 3.42
CA LEU A 259 19.36 -3.23 3.55
C LEU A 259 18.43 -2.11 3.07
N PRO A 260 18.72 -0.81 3.28
CA PRO A 260 17.86 0.26 2.77
C PRO A 260 17.71 0.24 1.25
N LEU A 261 18.81 0.08 0.51
CA LEU A 261 18.80 0.02 -0.96
C LEU A 261 18.08 -1.24 -1.45
N PHE A 262 18.31 -2.38 -0.77
CA PHE A 262 17.61 -3.62 -1.06
C PHE A 262 16.10 -3.48 -0.85
N LEU A 263 15.66 -2.86 0.25
CA LEU A 263 14.24 -2.61 0.51
C LEU A 263 13.61 -1.68 -0.53
N ASP A 264 14.32 -0.65 -0.99
CA ASP A 264 13.83 0.24 -2.03
C ASP A 264 13.62 -0.53 -3.35
N GLU A 265 14.51 -1.48 -3.69
CA GLU A 265 14.33 -2.31 -4.87
C GLU A 265 13.18 -3.32 -4.73
N ILE A 266 12.99 -3.91 -3.55
CA ILE A 266 11.83 -4.78 -3.29
C ILE A 266 10.52 -3.98 -3.42
N LEU A 267 10.46 -2.77 -2.86
CA LEU A 267 9.31 -1.87 -2.97
C LEU A 267 9.05 -1.42 -4.42
N ARG A 268 10.10 -1.21 -5.21
CA ARG A 268 9.99 -0.95 -6.64
C ARG A 268 9.44 -2.15 -7.39
N ARG A 269 10.05 -3.32 -7.21
CA ARG A 269 9.72 -4.53 -7.97
C ARG A 269 8.33 -5.06 -7.63
N TYR A 270 7.91 -4.90 -6.37
CA TYR A 270 6.65 -5.40 -5.83
C TYR A 270 5.89 -4.29 -5.07
N PRO A 271 5.45 -3.23 -5.76
CA PRO A 271 4.71 -2.16 -5.09
C PRO A 271 3.38 -2.70 -4.55
N ALA A 272 3.23 -2.72 -3.22
CA ALA A 272 2.00 -3.22 -2.60
C ALA A 272 0.77 -2.47 -3.11
N GLY A 273 0.86 -1.15 -3.24
CA GLY A 273 -0.13 -0.30 -3.91
C GLY A 273 0.04 -0.33 -5.44
N TRP A 274 -0.20 -1.48 -6.06
CA TRP A 274 0.02 -1.73 -7.49
C TRP A 274 -0.79 -0.85 -8.44
N LEU A 275 -1.92 -0.34 -7.94
CA LEU A 275 -2.86 0.51 -8.66
C LEU A 275 -3.48 1.52 -7.69
N GLY A 276 -3.54 2.76 -8.10
CA GLY A 276 -4.33 3.76 -7.42
C GLY A 276 -5.43 4.32 -8.32
N SER A 277 -6.45 4.88 -7.70
CA SER A 277 -7.64 5.37 -8.40
C SER A 277 -8.11 6.73 -7.91
N ARG A 278 -8.71 7.51 -8.81
CA ARG A 278 -9.36 8.79 -8.54
C ARG A 278 -10.61 8.92 -9.40
N ILE A 279 -11.48 9.85 -9.02
CA ILE A 279 -12.58 10.31 -9.86
C ILE A 279 -12.28 11.75 -10.30
N ALA A 280 -12.33 12.00 -11.60
CA ALA A 280 -12.26 13.36 -12.12
C ALA A 280 -13.52 14.15 -11.70
N ALA A 281 -13.35 15.20 -10.92
CA ALA A 281 -14.46 16.02 -10.42
C ALA A 281 -14.95 17.04 -11.46
N ARG A 282 -14.13 17.33 -12.47
CA ARG A 282 -14.38 18.26 -13.57
C ARG A 282 -13.64 17.80 -14.82
N ASP A 283 -14.01 18.35 -15.96
CA ASP A 283 -13.28 18.16 -17.20
C ASP A 283 -11.84 18.67 -17.06
N SER A 284 -10.89 17.92 -17.55
CA SER A 284 -9.46 18.21 -17.47
C SER A 284 -8.70 17.62 -18.64
N VAL A 285 -7.45 18.05 -18.82
CA VAL A 285 -6.52 17.46 -19.78
C VAL A 285 -5.27 17.03 -19.03
N VAL A 286 -4.89 15.74 -19.14
CA VAL A 286 -3.73 15.17 -18.49
C VAL A 286 -2.81 14.57 -19.54
N ALA A 287 -1.57 15.02 -19.58
CA ALA A 287 -0.58 14.58 -20.57
C ALA A 287 -1.13 14.59 -22.02
N GLY A 288 -1.89 15.64 -22.37
CA GLY A 288 -2.53 15.79 -23.68
C GLY A 288 -3.82 14.97 -23.88
N VAL A 289 -4.24 14.19 -22.88
CA VAL A 289 -5.43 13.34 -22.93
C VAL A 289 -6.62 14.03 -22.27
N PRO A 290 -7.76 14.23 -22.97
CA PRO A 290 -8.99 14.69 -22.36
C PRO A 290 -9.54 13.69 -21.33
N VAL A 291 -9.83 14.18 -20.13
CA VAL A 291 -10.39 13.42 -19.02
C VAL A 291 -11.70 14.08 -18.59
N PRO A 292 -12.86 13.60 -19.05
CA PRO A 292 -14.16 14.16 -18.69
C PRO A 292 -14.48 13.99 -17.19
N ALA A 293 -15.30 14.88 -16.66
CA ALA A 293 -15.86 14.76 -15.32
C ALA A 293 -16.53 13.38 -15.12
N GLY A 294 -16.43 12.82 -13.92
CA GLY A 294 -16.96 11.49 -13.59
C GLY A 294 -16.12 10.31 -14.06
N THR A 295 -15.05 10.54 -14.84
CA THR A 295 -14.16 9.47 -15.31
C THR A 295 -13.42 8.84 -14.12
N LEU A 296 -13.35 7.50 -14.10
CA LEU A 296 -12.45 6.74 -13.23
C LEU A 296 -11.04 6.84 -13.80
N VAL A 297 -10.16 7.52 -13.08
CA VAL A 297 -8.76 7.71 -13.48
C VAL A 297 -7.89 6.78 -12.65
N LEU A 298 -7.08 5.98 -13.33
CA LEU A 298 -6.19 5.01 -12.72
C LEU A 298 -4.73 5.40 -12.99
N TYR A 299 -3.88 5.23 -11.97
CA TYR A 299 -2.43 5.29 -12.09
C TYR A 299 -1.83 4.00 -11.53
N SER A 300 -0.78 3.50 -12.14
CA SER A 300 -0.25 2.19 -11.77
C SER A 300 1.23 2.24 -11.42
N PRO A 301 1.59 2.27 -10.12
CA PRO A 301 2.98 2.07 -9.70
C PRO A 301 3.57 0.78 -10.26
N TYR A 302 2.78 -0.29 -10.38
CA TYR A 302 3.24 -1.55 -10.97
C TYR A 302 3.75 -1.37 -12.41
N LEU A 303 3.00 -0.69 -13.26
CA LEU A 303 3.43 -0.40 -14.63
C LEU A 303 4.57 0.63 -14.68
N THR A 304 4.49 1.69 -13.87
CA THR A 304 5.55 2.71 -13.77
C THR A 304 6.89 2.09 -13.40
N HIS A 305 6.89 1.20 -12.41
CA HIS A 305 8.10 0.53 -11.94
C HIS A 305 8.61 -0.58 -12.86
N ALA A 306 7.77 -1.06 -13.78
CA ALA A 306 8.12 -2.07 -14.77
C ALA A 306 8.46 -1.48 -16.16
N ASP A 307 8.43 -0.15 -16.30
CA ASP A 307 8.67 0.53 -17.58
C ASP A 307 10.17 0.55 -17.92
N PRO A 308 10.60 -0.11 -19.01
CA PRO A 308 12.02 -0.19 -19.36
C PRO A 308 12.63 1.15 -19.79
N SER A 309 11.81 2.15 -20.12
CA SER A 309 12.29 3.49 -20.41
C SER A 309 12.64 4.29 -19.16
N LEU A 310 12.18 3.84 -17.99
CA LEU A 310 12.44 4.45 -16.67
C LEU A 310 13.41 3.61 -15.84
N TRP A 311 13.40 2.29 -16.03
CA TRP A 311 14.13 1.33 -15.22
C TRP A 311 14.82 0.30 -16.13
N GLU A 312 16.13 0.34 -16.20
CA GLU A 312 16.91 -0.68 -16.90
C GLU A 312 16.66 -2.06 -16.27
N ASP A 313 16.45 -3.10 -17.09
CA ASP A 313 16.13 -4.46 -16.63
C ASP A 313 15.11 -4.47 -15.48
N PRO A 314 13.87 -3.95 -15.69
CA PRO A 314 12.94 -3.67 -14.59
C PRO A 314 12.49 -4.93 -13.83
N HIS A 315 12.72 -6.11 -14.37
CA HIS A 315 12.33 -7.39 -13.76
C HIS A 315 13.41 -8.00 -12.87
N LEU A 316 14.65 -7.53 -12.96
CA LEU A 316 15.76 -7.96 -12.11
C LEU A 316 15.74 -7.21 -10.77
N ILE A 317 16.24 -7.87 -9.72
CA ILE A 317 16.50 -7.26 -8.41
C ILE A 317 17.90 -6.65 -8.46
N ARG A 318 17.97 -5.33 -8.55
CA ARG A 318 19.22 -4.54 -8.68
C ARG A 318 19.17 -3.33 -7.73
N PRO A 319 19.44 -3.52 -6.44
CA PRO A 319 19.41 -2.45 -5.43
C PRO A 319 20.36 -1.28 -5.75
N GLU A 320 21.43 -1.54 -6.50
CA GLU A 320 22.44 -0.56 -6.91
C GLU A 320 21.87 0.62 -7.69
N ARG A 321 20.71 0.41 -8.34
CA ARG A 321 20.02 1.49 -9.07
C ARG A 321 19.59 2.66 -8.19
N PHE A 322 19.49 2.44 -6.88
CA PHE A 322 19.12 3.47 -5.92
C PHE A 322 20.31 4.27 -5.37
N THR A 323 21.54 3.97 -5.78
CA THR A 323 22.71 4.80 -5.46
C THR A 323 22.72 6.11 -6.26
N ALA A 324 22.09 6.14 -7.42
CA ALA A 324 21.81 7.34 -8.19
C ALA A 324 20.37 7.84 -7.91
N GLY A 325 20.15 9.13 -8.09
CA GLY A 325 18.80 9.70 -7.97
C GLY A 325 17.85 9.11 -9.01
N GLN A 326 16.57 8.97 -8.63
CA GLN A 326 15.53 8.48 -9.54
C GLN A 326 14.76 9.65 -10.17
N PRO A 327 14.31 9.54 -11.43
CA PRO A 327 13.46 10.56 -12.02
C PRO A 327 12.22 10.82 -11.16
N ALA A 328 11.85 12.08 -11.02
CA ALA A 328 10.66 12.44 -10.25
C ALA A 328 9.40 11.71 -10.78
N TRP A 329 8.55 11.22 -9.88
CA TRP A 329 7.30 10.51 -10.20
C TRP A 329 7.48 9.15 -10.91
N SER A 330 8.70 8.62 -10.99
CA SER A 330 8.98 7.27 -11.49
C SER A 330 9.03 6.20 -10.38
N TYR A 331 9.24 6.59 -9.13
CA TYR A 331 9.29 5.70 -7.96
C TYR A 331 8.19 6.04 -6.96
N LEU A 332 7.14 5.22 -6.91
CA LEU A 332 5.89 5.50 -6.23
C LEU A 332 5.40 4.36 -5.31
N PRO A 333 6.27 3.67 -4.54
CA PRO A 333 5.84 2.54 -3.71
C PRO A 333 4.88 2.97 -2.59
N PHE A 334 4.91 4.23 -2.21
CA PHE A 334 4.06 4.87 -1.20
C PHE A 334 3.13 5.94 -1.80
N GLY A 335 2.88 5.87 -3.12
CA GLY A 335 2.17 6.93 -3.83
C GLY A 335 3.00 8.20 -3.94
N GLY A 336 2.32 9.36 -4.00
CA GLY A 336 3.00 10.65 -4.18
C GLY A 336 2.10 11.85 -3.89
N GLY A 337 2.69 13.04 -3.86
CA GLY A 337 2.01 14.29 -3.63
C GLY A 337 1.41 14.42 -2.22
N PRO A 338 0.40 15.27 -2.05
CA PRO A 338 -0.21 15.52 -0.72
C PRO A 338 -0.85 14.28 -0.07
N ARG A 339 -1.04 13.20 -0.84
CA ARG A 339 -1.60 11.93 -0.37
C ARG A 339 -0.58 10.79 -0.31
N THR A 340 0.71 11.10 -0.28
CA THR A 340 1.76 10.12 0.02
C THR A 340 1.38 9.33 1.28
N CYS A 341 1.68 8.05 1.32
CA CYS A 341 1.35 7.16 2.43
C CYS A 341 1.71 7.79 3.79
N LEU A 342 0.72 7.84 4.70
CA LEU A 342 0.93 8.38 6.04
C LEU A 342 1.94 7.52 6.82
N GLY A 343 1.84 6.18 6.66
CA GLY A 343 2.65 5.21 7.36
C GLY A 343 4.01 4.90 6.72
N VAL A 344 4.55 5.75 5.82
CA VAL A 344 5.80 5.46 5.11
C VAL A 344 6.97 5.18 6.06
N HIS A 345 7.12 5.98 7.11
CA HIS A 345 8.19 5.80 8.09
C HIS A 345 7.97 4.56 8.95
N LEU A 346 6.73 4.29 9.37
CA LEU A 346 6.38 3.10 10.13
C LEU A 346 6.63 1.83 9.31
N ALA A 347 6.19 1.79 8.05
CA ALA A 347 6.41 0.64 7.17
C ALA A 347 7.90 0.36 6.96
N ARG A 348 8.71 1.41 6.69
CA ARG A 348 10.17 1.28 6.54
C ARG A 348 10.84 0.83 7.84
N LEU A 349 10.40 1.34 8.99
CA LEU A 349 10.91 0.93 10.30
C LEU A 349 10.62 -0.55 10.55
N ILE A 350 9.36 -1.00 10.36
CA ILE A 350 8.96 -2.41 10.52
C ILE A 350 9.77 -3.31 9.60
N LEU A 351 9.88 -2.98 8.30
CA LEU A 351 10.60 -3.80 7.33
C LEU A 351 12.09 -3.91 7.67
N ARG A 352 12.74 -2.80 8.00
CA ARG A 352 14.15 -2.79 8.40
C ARG A 352 14.37 -3.62 9.66
N THR A 353 13.60 -3.37 10.70
CA THR A 353 13.71 -4.04 12.00
C THR A 353 13.44 -5.54 11.88
N ALA A 354 12.45 -5.95 11.07
CA ALA A 354 12.14 -7.35 10.81
C ALA A 354 13.27 -8.09 10.07
N LEU A 355 13.98 -7.42 9.15
CA LEU A 355 15.06 -8.03 8.37
C LEU A 355 16.40 -8.07 9.10
N THR A 356 16.64 -7.16 10.03
CA THR A 356 17.94 -7.07 10.76
C THR A 356 18.36 -8.38 11.41
N PRO A 357 17.52 -9.11 12.17
CA PRO A 357 17.91 -10.40 12.75
C PRO A 357 18.13 -11.49 11.70
N LEU A 358 17.51 -11.37 10.53
CA LEU A 358 17.62 -12.32 9.43
C LEU A 358 18.88 -12.10 8.58
N ALA A 359 19.40 -10.89 8.55
CA ALA A 359 20.62 -10.57 7.85
C ALA A 359 21.81 -11.40 8.34
N GLN A 360 21.82 -11.75 9.63
CA GLN A 360 22.82 -12.58 10.28
C GLN A 360 22.53 -14.09 10.23
N SER A 361 21.41 -14.50 9.60
CA SER A 361 21.01 -15.91 9.52
C SER A 361 21.45 -16.52 8.18
N ASP A 362 21.76 -17.82 8.19
CA ASP A 362 21.88 -18.58 6.95
C ASP A 362 20.48 -18.91 6.43
N LEU A 363 20.00 -18.08 5.47
CA LEU A 363 18.72 -18.24 4.83
C LEU A 363 18.85 -18.98 3.51
N ALA A 364 18.03 -20.00 3.30
CA ALA A 364 17.93 -20.73 2.04
C ALA A 364 16.47 -20.79 1.56
N GLN A 365 16.27 -20.70 0.24
CA GLN A 365 14.97 -21.00 -0.37
C GLN A 365 14.79 -22.51 -0.43
N VAL A 366 13.62 -22.99 -0.05
CA VAL A 366 13.25 -24.41 -0.11
C VAL A 366 12.35 -24.67 -1.30
N ALA A 367 11.22 -23.95 -1.39
CA ALA A 367 10.26 -24.09 -2.47
C ALA A 367 9.39 -22.81 -2.57
N GLY A 368 8.91 -22.49 -3.77
CA GLY A 368 7.97 -21.39 -3.95
C GLY A 368 8.11 -20.69 -5.28
N ASN A 369 7.14 -19.81 -5.54
CA ASN A 369 7.14 -18.97 -6.74
C ASN A 369 6.84 -17.52 -6.34
N PRO A 370 7.81 -16.61 -6.46
CA PRO A 370 7.67 -15.20 -6.11
C PRO A 370 6.83 -14.40 -7.11
N ALA A 371 6.27 -15.02 -8.16
CA ALA A 371 5.43 -14.33 -9.12
C ALA A 371 4.30 -13.58 -8.42
N ALA A 372 4.02 -12.37 -8.90
CA ALA A 372 3.00 -11.53 -8.32
C ALA A 372 1.58 -11.97 -8.74
N THR A 373 0.64 -11.77 -7.84
CA THR A 373 -0.80 -11.76 -8.08
C THR A 373 -1.43 -10.64 -7.26
N VAL A 374 -2.71 -10.38 -7.45
CA VAL A 374 -3.39 -9.30 -6.74
C VAL A 374 -4.50 -9.79 -5.82
N GLY A 375 -4.59 -9.13 -4.68
CA GLY A 375 -5.75 -9.01 -3.82
C GLY A 375 -6.14 -7.53 -3.73
N ILE A 376 -6.32 -6.99 -2.52
CA ILE A 376 -6.34 -5.54 -2.31
C ILE A 376 -4.97 -4.97 -2.66
N THR A 377 -3.92 -5.63 -2.22
CA THR A 377 -2.52 -5.30 -2.53
C THR A 377 -1.89 -6.32 -3.46
N LEU A 378 -0.73 -5.98 -4.01
CA LEU A 378 0.12 -6.94 -4.70
C LEU A 378 0.65 -7.96 -3.69
N ARG A 379 0.65 -9.26 -4.05
CA ARG A 379 1.06 -10.35 -3.16
C ARG A 379 1.73 -11.50 -3.92
N PRO A 380 2.50 -12.35 -3.25
CA PRO A 380 2.98 -13.61 -3.84
C PRO A 380 1.82 -14.49 -4.32
N ARG A 381 1.99 -15.15 -5.45
CA ARG A 381 0.96 -16.03 -6.04
C ARG A 381 0.75 -17.30 -5.21
N GLY A 382 1.81 -17.81 -4.61
CA GLY A 382 1.81 -19.03 -3.81
C GLY A 382 2.70 -18.90 -2.58
N PRO A 383 2.75 -19.96 -1.76
CA PRO A 383 3.59 -19.97 -0.59
C PRO A 383 5.08 -19.87 -0.97
N LEU A 384 5.87 -19.25 -0.10
CA LEU A 384 7.30 -19.07 -0.23
C LEU A 384 7.97 -19.75 0.97
N HIS A 385 8.47 -20.97 0.77
CA HIS A 385 9.09 -21.78 1.82
C HIS A 385 10.59 -21.51 1.88
N LEU A 386 11.05 -21.17 3.06
CA LEU A 386 12.44 -20.89 3.38
C LEU A 386 12.90 -21.73 4.57
N ARG A 387 14.20 -21.83 4.72
CA ARG A 387 14.87 -22.41 5.89
C ARG A 387 15.83 -21.40 6.48
N ALA A 388 15.72 -21.17 7.79
CA ALA A 388 16.69 -20.41 8.56
C ALA A 388 17.56 -21.37 9.38
N ARG A 389 18.87 -21.37 9.12
CA ARG A 389 19.86 -22.06 9.93
C ARG A 389 20.49 -21.05 10.90
N GLN A 390 20.85 -21.52 12.06
CA GLN A 390 21.57 -20.72 13.06
C GLN A 390 23.02 -20.59 12.67
#